data_9acb01af0fc1d090839e02b2c0997efe
#
_entry.id   9acb01af0fc1d090839e02b2c0997efe
#
_cell.length_a   1.000
_cell.length_b   1.000
_cell.length_c   1.000
_cell.angle_alpha   90.00
_cell.angle_beta   90.00
_cell.angle_gamma   90.00
#
_symmetry.space_group_name_H-M   'P 1'
#
loop_
_entity.id
_entity.type
_entity.pdbx_description
1 polymer ?
#
loop_
_entity_poly.entity_id
_entity_poly.type
_entity_poly.pdbx_seq_one_letter_code
_entity_poly.pdbx_strand_id
1 'polypeptide(L)'
;IFIIYSPDNAKAPTKVGGKKIMGMDTKDMMNEMGAAFAVTWLVFGYTAYTMDGDVVTGTELMGIGMSGIMAVAALGVAWMAFAGAHILPPVTWMHIMTGDLGDTDAWATNGAKLAMQVVGGALALIMMAEMYDGPSYADAWPNGQEDWAFDAMTMAGGIAAGAILWCIHSKTDNAWATAIGVIAMGTYVGAEGSTDMASMLMNDMDDLMPVLLDWVMTGVSVGLGALLATKIDENL
;
A
#
# COMPACT_ATOMS: atom_id res chain seq x y z
N ILE A 1 -25.33 34.76 -4.54
CA ILE A 1 -25.47 34.30 -5.96
C ILE A 1 -24.91 32.90 -5.98
N PHE A 2 -25.80 31.89 -5.95
CA PHE A 2 -25.45 30.49 -6.14
C PHE A 2 -25.43 30.21 -7.63
N ILE A 3 -24.25 29.88 -8.19
CA ILE A 3 -24.15 29.39 -9.56
C ILE A 3 -24.44 27.89 -9.49
N ILE A 4 -25.62 27.51 -9.99
CA ILE A 4 -25.99 26.11 -10.21
C ILE A 4 -25.19 25.61 -11.42
N TYR A 5 -24.19 24.77 -11.20
CA TYR A 5 -23.44 24.11 -12.27
C TYR A 5 -24.29 22.96 -12.79
N SER A 6 -24.73 23.06 -14.06
CA SER A 6 -25.47 22.00 -14.78
C SER A 6 -24.47 20.99 -15.35
N PRO A 7 -24.61 19.67 -15.08
CA PRO A 7 -23.65 18.67 -15.52
C PRO A 7 -23.86 18.14 -16.96
N ASP A 8 -24.70 18.77 -17.76
CA ASP A 8 -24.97 18.29 -19.12
C ASP A 8 -24.09 19.00 -20.15
N ASN A 9 -22.90 18.50 -20.40
CA ASN A 9 -22.11 18.53 -21.64
C ASN A 9 -20.62 18.22 -21.46
N ALA A 10 -20.25 17.38 -20.50
CA ALA A 10 -18.92 16.80 -20.50
C ALA A 10 -18.87 15.70 -21.59
N LYS A 11 -18.42 16.04 -22.80
CA LYS A 11 -17.93 15.04 -23.75
C LYS A 11 -16.88 14.20 -23.01
N ALA A 12 -17.14 12.90 -22.87
CA ALA A 12 -16.18 11.97 -22.33
C ALA A 12 -14.82 12.21 -23.02
N PRO A 13 -13.72 12.36 -22.28
CA PRO A 13 -12.41 12.57 -22.88
C PRO A 13 -12.12 11.38 -23.78
N THR A 14 -11.89 11.64 -25.05
CA THR A 14 -11.41 10.65 -26.02
C THR A 14 -10.14 10.08 -25.43
N LYS A 15 -10.14 8.80 -25.04
CA LYS A 15 -8.95 8.08 -24.58
C LYS A 15 -7.93 8.16 -25.71
N VAL A 16 -6.99 9.07 -25.61
CA VAL A 16 -5.77 9.04 -26.42
C VAL A 16 -5.08 7.76 -25.98
N GLY A 17 -4.93 6.80 -26.90
CA GLY A 17 -4.33 5.50 -26.61
C GLY A 17 -2.93 5.70 -26.08
N GLY A 18 -2.76 5.65 -24.75
CA GLY A 18 -1.47 5.67 -24.08
C GLY A 18 -0.67 4.43 -24.45
N LYS A 19 0.65 4.53 -24.44
CA LYS A 19 1.55 3.39 -24.62
C LYS A 19 1.35 2.45 -23.45
N LYS A 20 0.88 1.23 -23.69
CA LYS A 20 0.74 0.20 -22.67
C LYS A 20 2.09 -0.48 -22.43
N ILE A 21 2.46 -0.62 -21.18
CA ILE A 21 3.62 -1.39 -20.73
C ILE A 21 3.10 -2.39 -19.69
N MET A 22 3.37 -3.68 -19.87
CA MET A 22 2.90 -4.74 -18.98
C MET A 22 1.37 -4.73 -18.73
N GLY A 23 0.57 -4.42 -19.78
CA GLY A 23 -0.90 -4.37 -19.66
C GLY A 23 -1.46 -3.06 -19.10
N MET A 24 -0.67 -2.24 -18.45
CA MET A 24 -1.05 -1.00 -17.78
C MET A 24 -0.75 0.24 -18.61
N ASP A 25 -1.57 1.28 -18.52
CA ASP A 25 -1.27 2.58 -19.09
C ASP A 25 -0.09 3.22 -18.35
N THR A 26 0.80 3.89 -19.07
CA THR A 26 1.95 4.59 -18.48
C THR A 26 1.53 5.58 -17.38
N LYS A 27 0.36 6.21 -17.54
CA LYS A 27 -0.17 7.13 -16.53
C LYS A 27 -0.51 6.40 -15.24
N ASP A 28 -1.14 5.23 -15.33
CA ASP A 28 -1.52 4.43 -14.16
C ASP A 28 -0.28 3.89 -13.44
N MET A 29 0.77 3.50 -14.20
CA MET A 29 2.07 3.13 -13.63
C MET A 29 2.71 4.28 -12.85
N MET A 30 2.72 5.48 -13.44
CA MET A 30 3.28 6.68 -12.79
C MET A 30 2.48 7.08 -11.56
N ASN A 31 1.14 6.95 -11.59
CA ASN A 31 0.29 7.21 -10.43
C ASN A 31 0.61 6.23 -9.29
N GLU A 32 0.73 4.93 -9.59
CA GLU A 32 1.03 3.90 -8.60
C GLU A 32 2.40 4.15 -7.95
N MET A 33 3.42 4.36 -8.79
CA MET A 33 4.79 4.65 -8.34
C MET A 33 4.85 5.95 -7.53
N GLY A 34 4.23 7.02 -8.02
CA GLY A 34 4.23 8.33 -7.36
C GLY A 34 3.49 8.32 -6.03
N ALA A 35 2.40 7.57 -5.94
CA ALA A 35 1.64 7.41 -4.71
C ALA A 35 2.42 6.62 -3.66
N ALA A 36 3.03 5.50 -4.04
CA ALA A 36 3.89 4.72 -3.15
C ALA A 36 5.11 5.51 -2.69
N PHE A 37 5.76 6.24 -3.60
CA PHE A 37 6.83 7.18 -3.26
C PHE A 37 6.39 8.20 -2.21
N ALA A 38 5.25 8.87 -2.45
CA ALA A 38 4.75 9.90 -1.55
C ALA A 38 4.42 9.36 -0.15
N VAL A 39 3.79 8.19 -0.07
CA VAL A 39 3.46 7.57 1.21
C VAL A 39 4.73 7.15 1.95
N THR A 40 5.65 6.46 1.28
CA THR A 40 6.93 6.05 1.88
C THR A 40 7.70 7.28 2.38
N TRP A 41 7.84 8.31 1.55
CA TRP A 41 8.51 9.54 1.94
C TRP A 41 7.88 10.21 3.16
N LEU A 42 6.56 10.38 3.16
CA LEU A 42 5.86 11.09 4.23
C LEU A 42 5.86 10.31 5.55
N VAL A 43 5.77 8.99 5.49
CA VAL A 43 5.75 8.16 6.69
C VAL A 43 7.15 7.98 7.26
N PHE A 44 8.10 7.52 6.45
CA PHE A 44 9.47 7.25 6.92
C PHE A 44 10.32 8.51 7.05
N GLY A 45 10.13 9.51 6.16
CA GLY A 45 10.82 10.78 6.25
C GLY A 45 10.50 11.54 7.55
N TYR A 46 9.26 11.45 8.03
CA TYR A 46 8.89 11.99 9.32
C TYR A 46 9.61 11.27 10.47
N THR A 47 9.69 9.95 10.42
CA THR A 47 10.38 9.15 11.45
C THR A 47 11.88 9.46 11.47
N ALA A 48 12.53 9.55 10.32
CA ALA A 48 13.93 9.92 10.21
C ALA A 48 14.21 11.32 10.77
N TYR A 49 13.35 12.30 10.46
CA TYR A 49 13.47 13.66 10.99
C TYR A 49 13.33 13.75 12.49
N THR A 50 12.50 12.91 13.10
CA THR A 50 12.27 12.90 14.56
C THR A 50 13.32 12.11 15.34
N MET A 51 14.11 11.25 14.70
CA MET A 51 15.18 10.50 15.37
C MET A 51 16.42 11.34 15.66
N ASP A 52 16.66 12.40 14.90
CA ASP A 52 17.82 13.30 15.08
C ASP A 52 17.59 14.41 16.14
N GLY A 53 16.40 14.54 16.65
CA GLY A 53 16.05 15.45 17.73
C GLY A 53 15.13 14.76 18.73
N ASP A 54 15.36 14.93 20.01
CA ASP A 54 14.58 14.39 21.11
C ASP A 54 13.12 14.13 20.70
N VAL A 55 12.85 12.89 20.31
CA VAL A 55 11.52 12.45 19.96
C VAL A 55 10.64 12.75 21.16
N VAL A 56 9.59 13.51 20.95
CA VAL A 56 8.52 13.66 21.93
C VAL A 56 7.85 12.28 22.06
N THR A 57 8.53 11.39 22.75
CA THR A 57 7.97 10.13 23.23
C THR A 57 6.87 10.52 24.20
N GLY A 58 5.62 10.31 23.82
CA GLY A 58 4.52 10.49 24.74
C GLY A 58 3.28 11.22 24.23
N THR A 59 3.21 11.62 22.99
CA THR A 59 1.94 12.08 22.40
C THR A 59 1.21 10.90 21.74
N GLU A 60 0.81 9.94 22.57
CA GLU A 60 -0.16 8.94 22.15
C GLU A 60 -1.56 9.53 22.25
N LEU A 61 -2.17 9.78 21.12
CA LEU A 61 -3.59 10.10 21.07
C LEU A 61 -4.35 8.77 20.99
N MET A 62 -5.00 8.35 22.05
CA MET A 62 -5.77 7.11 22.14
C MET A 62 -4.96 5.82 21.84
N GLY A 63 -3.67 5.79 22.18
CA GLY A 63 -2.80 4.64 21.90
C GLY A 63 -2.24 4.62 20.47
N ILE A 64 -2.54 5.61 19.65
CA ILE A 64 -1.95 5.77 18.32
C ILE A 64 -0.80 6.78 18.42
N GLY A 65 0.40 6.34 18.13
CA GLY A 65 1.57 7.22 18.07
C GLY A 65 1.47 8.25 16.95
N MET A 66 2.24 9.32 17.01
CA MET A 66 2.26 10.38 16.00
C MET A 66 2.57 9.81 14.60
N SER A 67 3.42 8.78 14.50
CA SER A 67 3.71 8.07 13.24
C SER A 67 2.45 7.48 12.61
N GLY A 68 1.58 6.85 13.39
CA GLY A 68 0.29 6.33 12.91
C GLY A 68 -0.64 7.43 12.38
N ILE A 69 -0.71 8.57 13.05
CA ILE A 69 -1.49 9.73 12.59
C ILE A 69 -0.94 10.26 11.27
N MET A 70 0.38 10.38 11.15
CA MET A 70 1.03 10.83 9.91
C MET A 70 0.84 9.82 8.78
N ALA A 71 0.87 8.52 9.07
CA ALA A 71 0.61 7.47 8.10
C ALA A 71 -0.84 7.53 7.57
N VAL A 72 -1.84 7.72 8.44
CA VAL A 72 -3.23 7.94 8.02
C VAL A 72 -3.35 9.17 7.13
N ALA A 73 -2.72 10.28 7.52
CA ALA A 73 -2.75 11.51 6.75
C ALA A 73 -2.09 11.33 5.36
N ALA A 74 -0.91 10.70 5.30
CA ALA A 74 -0.19 10.42 4.07
C ALA A 74 -1.02 9.54 3.12
N LEU A 75 -1.59 8.45 3.63
CA LEU A 75 -2.43 7.53 2.85
C LEU A 75 -3.70 8.21 2.35
N GLY A 76 -4.42 8.93 3.22
CA GLY A 76 -5.65 9.63 2.86
C GLY A 76 -5.42 10.67 1.74
N VAL A 77 -4.35 11.46 1.85
CA VAL A 77 -3.97 12.45 0.83
C VAL A 77 -3.53 11.75 -0.46
N ALA A 78 -2.73 10.67 -0.37
CA ALA A 78 -2.26 9.94 -1.54
C ALA A 78 -3.41 9.33 -2.34
N TRP A 79 -4.39 8.69 -1.70
CA TRP A 79 -5.57 8.16 -2.40
C TRP A 79 -6.44 9.25 -3.04
N MET A 80 -6.50 10.44 -2.47
CA MET A 80 -7.19 11.57 -3.09
C MET A 80 -6.41 12.16 -4.27
N ALA A 81 -5.07 12.21 -4.18
CA ALA A 81 -4.21 12.83 -5.18
C ALA A 81 -3.94 11.92 -6.39
N PHE A 82 -3.80 10.61 -6.16
CA PHE A 82 -3.45 9.61 -7.17
C PHE A 82 -4.64 8.69 -7.46
N ALA A 83 -5.66 9.22 -8.11
CA ALA A 83 -6.88 8.50 -8.40
C ALA A 83 -6.62 7.20 -9.18
N GLY A 84 -7.17 6.08 -8.69
CA GLY A 84 -7.04 4.75 -9.28
C GLY A 84 -5.77 3.99 -8.87
N ALA A 85 -4.86 4.61 -8.11
CA ALA A 85 -3.72 3.92 -7.52
C ALA A 85 -4.16 3.04 -6.33
N HIS A 86 -3.61 1.84 -6.24
CA HIS A 86 -3.79 0.97 -5.07
C HIS A 86 -2.89 1.39 -3.91
N ILE A 87 -1.72 1.94 -4.21
CA ILE A 87 -0.70 2.51 -3.31
C ILE A 87 0.02 1.46 -2.47
N LEU A 88 -0.72 0.51 -1.92
CA LEU A 88 -0.22 -0.49 -0.99
C LEU A 88 -0.46 -1.92 -1.50
N PRO A 89 0.46 -2.87 -1.21
CA PRO A 89 0.32 -4.26 -1.61
C PRO A 89 -0.99 -4.91 -1.16
N PRO A 90 -1.48 -4.76 0.08
CA PRO A 90 -2.73 -5.38 0.51
C PRO A 90 -3.92 -4.97 -0.34
N VAL A 91 -4.01 -3.70 -0.74
CA VAL A 91 -5.09 -3.22 -1.62
C VAL A 91 -5.01 -3.88 -2.99
N THR A 92 -3.79 -4.02 -3.54
CA THR A 92 -3.60 -4.72 -4.82
C THR A 92 -4.00 -6.19 -4.73
N TRP A 93 -3.62 -6.89 -3.65
CA TRP A 93 -4.01 -8.28 -3.43
C TRP A 93 -5.51 -8.46 -3.24
N MET A 94 -6.19 -7.54 -2.56
CA MET A 94 -7.65 -7.55 -2.48
C MET A 94 -8.28 -7.49 -3.87
N HIS A 95 -7.81 -6.60 -4.74
CA HIS A 95 -8.30 -6.50 -6.13
C HIS A 95 -7.95 -7.72 -6.99
N ILE A 96 -6.81 -8.36 -6.78
CA ILE A 96 -6.46 -9.62 -7.46
C ILE A 96 -7.49 -10.69 -7.10
N MET A 97 -7.72 -10.91 -5.80
CA MET A 97 -8.53 -12.04 -5.33
C MET A 97 -10.04 -11.84 -5.51
N THR A 98 -10.51 -10.61 -5.60
CA THR A 98 -11.93 -10.30 -5.87
C THR A 98 -12.24 -10.15 -7.36
N GLY A 99 -11.23 -10.10 -8.21
CA GLY A 99 -11.35 -10.05 -9.65
C GLY A 99 -11.53 -11.42 -10.31
N ASP A 100 -11.47 -11.45 -11.63
CA ASP A 100 -11.45 -12.71 -12.39
C ASP A 100 -10.04 -13.31 -12.34
N LEU A 101 -9.89 -14.38 -11.57
CA LEU A 101 -8.61 -15.09 -11.42
C LEU A 101 -8.16 -15.81 -12.71
N GLY A 102 -9.04 -15.96 -13.70
CA GLY A 102 -8.71 -16.48 -15.03
C GLY A 102 -8.18 -15.42 -16.00
N ASP A 103 -8.32 -14.14 -15.68
CA ASP A 103 -7.89 -13.02 -16.54
C ASP A 103 -6.38 -12.74 -16.38
N THR A 104 -5.60 -13.18 -17.36
CA THR A 104 -4.15 -12.97 -17.41
C THR A 104 -3.75 -11.50 -17.54
N ASP A 105 -4.57 -10.66 -18.17
CA ASP A 105 -4.31 -9.23 -18.31
C ASP A 105 -4.53 -8.51 -16.97
N ALA A 106 -5.51 -8.93 -16.18
CA ALA A 106 -5.73 -8.45 -14.83
C ALA A 106 -4.55 -8.81 -13.92
N TRP A 107 -4.02 -10.04 -14.01
CA TRP A 107 -2.81 -10.45 -13.28
C TRP A 107 -1.60 -9.62 -13.67
N ALA A 108 -1.36 -9.41 -14.97
CA ALA A 108 -0.25 -8.60 -15.45
C ALA A 108 -0.36 -7.14 -14.97
N THR A 109 -1.57 -6.58 -15.00
CA THR A 109 -1.83 -5.21 -14.54
C THR A 109 -1.58 -5.05 -13.03
N ASN A 110 -2.10 -5.95 -12.22
CA ASN A 110 -1.92 -5.89 -10.77
C ASN A 110 -0.47 -6.21 -10.36
N GLY A 111 0.19 -7.16 -11.05
CA GLY A 111 1.62 -7.43 -10.86
C GLY A 111 2.47 -6.20 -11.19
N ALA A 112 2.14 -5.47 -12.26
CA ALA A 112 2.79 -4.21 -12.58
C ALA A 112 2.59 -3.14 -11.49
N LYS A 113 1.40 -3.06 -10.88
CA LYS A 113 1.16 -2.16 -9.74
C LYS A 113 2.03 -2.52 -8.55
N LEU A 114 2.09 -3.80 -8.16
CA LEU A 114 2.99 -4.27 -7.09
C LEU A 114 4.45 -3.88 -7.36
N ALA A 115 4.93 -4.09 -8.59
CA ALA A 115 6.29 -3.69 -8.98
C ALA A 115 6.50 -2.16 -8.89
N MET A 116 5.51 -1.36 -9.31
CA MET A 116 5.59 0.10 -9.23
C MET A 116 5.56 0.61 -7.79
N GLN A 117 4.86 -0.05 -6.88
CA GLN A 117 4.88 0.25 -5.45
C GLN A 117 6.29 0.06 -4.87
N VAL A 118 6.95 -1.04 -5.20
CA VAL A 118 8.34 -1.30 -4.77
C VAL A 118 9.30 -0.25 -5.35
N VAL A 119 9.17 0.08 -6.64
CA VAL A 119 10.00 1.13 -7.27
C VAL A 119 9.76 2.49 -6.60
N GLY A 120 8.52 2.84 -6.30
CA GLY A 120 8.17 4.08 -5.59
C GLY A 120 8.79 4.13 -4.20
N GLY A 121 8.70 3.05 -3.44
CA GLY A 121 9.34 2.88 -2.14
C GLY A 121 10.87 3.05 -2.22
N ALA A 122 11.52 2.36 -3.17
CA ALA A 122 12.95 2.45 -3.38
C ALA A 122 13.41 3.89 -3.69
N LEU A 123 12.71 4.59 -4.57
CA LEU A 123 13.04 5.98 -4.89
C LEU A 123 12.91 6.89 -3.66
N ALA A 124 11.90 6.68 -2.81
CA ALA A 124 11.74 7.43 -1.58
C ALA A 124 12.89 7.17 -0.60
N LEU A 125 13.27 5.90 -0.41
CA LEU A 125 14.39 5.51 0.46
C LEU A 125 15.72 6.13 -0.03
N ILE A 126 16.00 6.08 -1.33
CA ILE A 126 17.20 6.71 -1.93
C ILE A 126 17.21 8.21 -1.62
N MET A 127 16.12 8.90 -1.86
CA MET A 127 16.06 10.33 -1.62
C MET A 127 16.19 10.69 -0.14
N MET A 128 15.61 9.90 0.75
CA MET A 128 15.75 10.13 2.19
C MET A 128 17.21 9.94 2.66
N ALA A 129 17.90 8.91 2.17
CA ALA A 129 19.29 8.68 2.51
C ALA A 129 20.20 9.83 2.06
N GLU A 130 19.97 10.38 0.87
CA GLU A 130 20.74 11.50 0.35
C GLU A 130 20.43 12.85 1.04
N MET A 131 19.19 13.04 1.51
CA MET A 131 18.76 14.34 2.06
C MET A 131 19.05 14.50 3.55
N TYR A 132 19.04 13.41 4.32
CA TYR A 132 19.00 13.53 5.77
C TYR A 132 20.25 13.03 6.49
N ASP A 133 21.31 12.64 5.77
CA ASP A 133 22.45 11.94 6.39
C ASP A 133 21.95 10.79 7.31
N GLY A 134 20.79 10.27 6.93
CA GLY A 134 19.90 9.50 7.78
C GLY A 134 20.29 8.03 7.86
N PRO A 135 19.46 7.23 8.52
CA PRO A 135 19.68 5.81 8.62
C PRO A 135 19.91 5.20 7.24
N SER A 136 20.89 4.34 7.16
CA SER A 136 21.12 3.56 5.93
C SER A 136 19.87 2.76 5.61
N TYR A 137 19.67 2.36 4.36
CA TYR A 137 18.57 1.47 4.00
C TYR A 137 18.54 0.21 4.88
N ALA A 138 19.70 -0.22 5.38
CA ALA A 138 19.86 -1.34 6.29
C ALA A 138 19.16 -1.13 7.64
N ASP A 139 19.08 0.12 8.11
CA ASP A 139 18.44 0.42 9.40
C ASP A 139 16.89 0.42 9.30
N ALA A 140 16.33 0.53 8.10
CA ALA A 140 14.90 0.39 7.86
C ALA A 140 14.45 -1.09 7.84
N TRP A 141 15.40 -2.02 7.75
CA TRP A 141 15.14 -3.45 7.71
C TRP A 141 15.55 -4.11 9.02
N PRO A 142 14.68 -4.88 9.69
CA PRO A 142 15.05 -5.60 10.89
C PRO A 142 16.15 -6.62 10.57
N ASN A 143 17.31 -6.45 11.19
CA ASN A 143 18.41 -7.40 11.10
C ASN A 143 17.97 -8.77 11.61
N GLY A 144 18.18 -9.81 10.82
CA GLY A 144 17.92 -11.18 11.18
C GLY A 144 16.48 -11.61 11.02
N GLN A 145 15.98 -11.55 9.79
CA GLN A 145 14.74 -12.24 9.42
C GLN A 145 14.92 -13.73 9.71
N GLU A 146 14.08 -14.25 10.60
CA GLU A 146 13.95 -15.68 10.76
C GLU A 146 13.45 -16.31 9.47
N ASP A 147 13.81 -17.57 9.21
CA ASP A 147 13.25 -18.32 8.09
C ASP A 147 11.73 -18.25 8.15
N TRP A 148 11.12 -17.90 7.03
CA TRP A 148 9.67 -17.82 6.97
C TRP A 148 9.04 -19.17 7.34
N ALA A 149 8.16 -19.16 8.32
CA ALA A 149 7.42 -20.32 8.76
C ALA A 149 5.91 -20.08 8.65
N PHE A 150 5.18 -21.10 8.19
CA PHE A 150 3.73 -21.00 8.14
C PHE A 150 3.13 -20.92 9.55
N ASP A 151 2.45 -19.81 9.83
CA ASP A 151 1.65 -19.61 11.03
C ASP A 151 0.16 -19.45 10.69
N ALA A 152 -0.63 -20.46 11.07
CA ALA A 152 -2.06 -20.49 10.80
C ALA A 152 -2.83 -19.35 11.49
N MET A 153 -2.37 -18.87 12.66
CA MET A 153 -3.04 -17.80 13.39
C MET A 153 -2.78 -16.45 12.76
N THR A 154 -1.55 -16.21 12.34
CA THR A 154 -1.18 -15.00 11.59
C THR A 154 -1.94 -14.92 10.28
N MET A 155 -2.03 -16.03 9.53
CA MET A 155 -2.82 -16.07 8.29
C MET A 155 -4.31 -15.87 8.55
N ALA A 156 -4.87 -16.46 9.59
CA ALA A 156 -6.28 -16.23 9.96
C ALA A 156 -6.53 -14.77 10.33
N GLY A 157 -5.59 -14.13 11.03
CA GLY A 157 -5.59 -12.70 11.32
C GLY A 157 -5.59 -11.85 10.05
N GLY A 158 -4.72 -12.17 9.09
CA GLY A 158 -4.67 -11.52 7.77
C GLY A 158 -5.97 -11.67 6.97
N ILE A 159 -6.57 -12.87 6.97
CA ILE A 159 -7.87 -13.12 6.32
C ILE A 159 -8.97 -12.27 6.99
N ALA A 160 -9.05 -12.24 8.31
CA ALA A 160 -10.04 -11.45 9.03
C ALA A 160 -9.85 -9.94 8.76
N ALA A 161 -8.61 -9.45 8.84
CA ALA A 161 -8.27 -8.07 8.55
C ALA A 161 -8.58 -7.69 7.09
N GLY A 162 -8.24 -8.56 6.14
CA GLY A 162 -8.55 -8.37 4.73
C GLY A 162 -10.05 -8.29 4.43
N ALA A 163 -10.86 -9.13 5.09
CA ALA A 163 -12.31 -9.07 4.96
C ALA A 163 -12.88 -7.74 5.46
N ILE A 164 -12.41 -7.27 6.62
CA ILE A 164 -12.83 -5.98 7.20
C ILE A 164 -12.38 -4.83 6.31
N LEU A 165 -11.11 -4.84 5.88
CA LEU A 165 -10.55 -3.78 5.04
C LEU A 165 -11.27 -3.69 3.70
N TRP A 166 -11.61 -4.83 3.09
CA TRP A 166 -12.39 -4.86 1.86
C TRP A 166 -13.78 -4.26 2.02
N CYS A 167 -14.47 -4.60 3.12
CA CYS A 167 -15.77 -3.98 3.43
C CYS A 167 -15.66 -2.46 3.58
N ILE A 168 -14.61 -1.96 4.24
CA ILE A 168 -14.37 -0.52 4.36
C ILE A 168 -14.08 0.08 2.98
N HIS A 169 -13.12 -0.48 2.25
CA HIS A 169 -12.65 0.05 0.98
C HIS A 169 -13.74 0.06 -0.10
N SER A 170 -14.51 -1.03 -0.24
CA SER A 170 -15.50 -1.20 -1.30
C SER A 170 -16.85 -0.49 -1.01
N LYS A 171 -17.20 -0.31 0.27
CA LYS A 171 -18.52 0.24 0.65
C LYS A 171 -18.51 1.72 1.01
N THR A 172 -17.35 2.31 1.34
CA THR A 172 -17.33 3.71 1.81
C THR A 172 -16.99 4.72 0.72
N ASP A 173 -16.33 4.30 -0.37
CA ASP A 173 -15.78 5.20 -1.40
C ASP A 173 -15.05 6.42 -0.78
N ASN A 174 -14.32 6.17 0.30
CA ASN A 174 -13.71 7.21 1.13
C ASN A 174 -12.26 6.88 1.45
N ALA A 175 -11.35 7.67 0.90
CA ALA A 175 -9.90 7.54 1.08
C ALA A 175 -9.49 7.51 2.57
N TRP A 176 -10.10 8.36 3.39
CA TRP A 176 -9.79 8.43 4.82
C TRP A 176 -10.24 7.17 5.58
N ALA A 177 -11.41 6.63 5.23
CA ALA A 177 -11.89 5.40 5.86
C ALA A 177 -10.95 4.23 5.55
N THR A 178 -10.50 4.10 4.31
CA THR A 178 -9.52 3.09 3.91
C THR A 178 -8.18 3.30 4.62
N ALA A 179 -7.67 4.54 4.68
CA ALA A 179 -6.42 4.87 5.37
C ALA A 179 -6.46 4.51 6.87
N ILE A 180 -7.55 4.88 7.55
CA ILE A 180 -7.76 4.53 8.96
C ILE A 180 -7.84 3.01 9.11
N GLY A 181 -8.56 2.32 8.23
CA GLY A 181 -8.69 0.86 8.25
C GLY A 181 -7.35 0.16 8.11
N VAL A 182 -6.51 0.58 7.17
CA VAL A 182 -5.16 0.02 6.98
C VAL A 182 -4.31 0.19 8.23
N ILE A 183 -4.23 1.40 8.78
CA ILE A 183 -3.39 1.68 9.94
C ILE A 183 -3.93 1.01 11.20
N ALA A 184 -5.25 0.95 11.38
CA ALA A 184 -5.87 0.27 12.52
C ALA A 184 -5.62 -1.25 12.53
N MET A 185 -5.47 -1.86 11.36
CA MET A 185 -5.18 -3.29 11.23
C MET A 185 -3.67 -3.60 11.21
N GLY A 186 -2.84 -2.59 11.02
CA GLY A 186 -1.38 -2.64 11.22
C GLY A 186 -0.70 -3.80 10.49
N THR A 187 0.06 -4.59 11.23
CA THR A 187 0.85 -5.71 10.71
C THR A 187 0.03 -6.82 10.05
N TYR A 188 -1.23 -6.99 10.41
CA TYR A 188 -2.08 -8.03 9.81
C TYR A 188 -2.33 -7.84 8.32
N VAL A 189 -2.21 -6.64 7.79
CA VAL A 189 -2.44 -6.35 6.37
C VAL A 189 -1.15 -6.16 5.57
N GLY A 190 0.02 -6.08 6.20
CA GLY A 190 1.31 -5.91 5.52
C GLY A 190 1.38 -4.61 4.71
N ALA A 191 0.96 -3.50 5.29
CA ALA A 191 0.91 -2.20 4.61
C ALA A 191 2.29 -1.71 4.17
N GLU A 192 3.33 -2.05 4.92
CA GLU A 192 4.72 -1.63 4.68
C GLU A 192 5.45 -2.51 3.66
N GLY A 193 4.87 -3.62 3.25
CA GLY A 193 5.54 -4.66 2.47
C GLY A 193 6.19 -4.21 1.17
N SER A 194 5.75 -3.13 0.52
CA SER A 194 6.45 -2.59 -0.66
C SER A 194 7.72 -1.85 -0.30
N THR A 195 7.74 -1.15 0.84
CA THR A 195 8.92 -0.43 1.35
C THR A 195 9.93 -1.43 1.89
N ASP A 196 9.47 -2.45 2.60
CA ASP A 196 10.31 -3.53 3.10
C ASP A 196 10.99 -4.29 1.95
N MET A 197 10.23 -4.64 0.93
CA MET A 197 10.77 -5.27 -0.29
C MET A 197 11.77 -4.36 -1.00
N ALA A 198 11.51 -3.05 -1.06
CA ALA A 198 12.42 -2.08 -1.66
C ALA A 198 13.73 -1.98 -0.86
N SER A 199 13.63 -1.87 0.45
CA SER A 199 14.80 -1.85 1.35
C SER A 199 15.66 -3.10 1.18
N MET A 200 15.04 -4.27 1.19
CA MET A 200 15.70 -5.55 0.99
C MET A 200 16.46 -5.63 -0.33
N LEU A 201 15.82 -5.27 -1.44
CA LEU A 201 16.44 -5.31 -2.77
C LEU A 201 17.63 -4.35 -2.92
N MET A 202 17.71 -3.34 -2.04
CA MET A 202 18.78 -2.33 -2.07
C MET A 202 19.94 -2.67 -1.14
N ASN A 203 19.77 -3.53 -0.15
CA ASN A 203 20.80 -3.86 0.84
C ASN A 203 21.47 -5.21 0.59
N ASP A 204 20.77 -6.26 0.91
CA ASP A 204 21.31 -7.62 0.83
C ASP A 204 20.24 -8.58 0.31
N MET A 205 20.55 -9.27 -0.77
CA MET A 205 19.62 -10.20 -1.41
C MET A 205 19.68 -11.62 -0.82
N ASP A 206 20.55 -11.89 0.15
CA ASP A 206 20.70 -13.23 0.72
C ASP A 206 19.43 -13.70 1.42
N ASP A 207 18.67 -12.76 2.03
CA ASP A 207 17.40 -13.02 2.69
C ASP A 207 16.15 -12.77 1.82
N LEU A 208 16.33 -12.65 0.49
CA LEU A 208 15.23 -12.33 -0.43
C LEU A 208 14.07 -13.33 -0.36
N MET A 209 14.34 -14.61 -0.22
CA MET A 209 13.29 -15.66 -0.28
C MET A 209 12.36 -15.62 0.94
N PRO A 210 12.84 -15.57 2.19
CA PRO A 210 11.97 -15.39 3.36
C PRO A 210 11.06 -14.17 3.25
N VAL A 211 11.62 -13.03 2.87
CA VAL A 211 10.89 -11.77 2.74
C VAL A 211 9.85 -11.82 1.62
N LEU A 212 10.23 -12.37 0.46
CA LEU A 212 9.29 -12.54 -0.65
C LEU A 212 8.13 -13.47 -0.27
N LEU A 213 8.41 -14.56 0.44
CA LEU A 213 7.37 -15.48 0.92
C LEU A 213 6.44 -14.79 1.91
N ASP A 214 6.98 -14.05 2.87
CA ASP A 214 6.17 -13.29 3.84
C ASP A 214 5.28 -12.27 3.12
N TRP A 215 5.86 -11.48 2.24
CA TRP A 215 5.14 -10.47 1.47
C TRP A 215 4.00 -11.06 0.63
N VAL A 216 4.27 -12.17 -0.08
CA VAL A 216 3.26 -12.85 -0.90
C VAL A 216 2.19 -13.50 -0.01
N MET A 217 2.57 -14.21 1.04
CA MET A 217 1.63 -14.94 1.90
C MET A 217 0.75 -13.99 2.71
N THR A 218 1.29 -12.89 3.20
CA THR A 218 0.51 -11.82 3.83
C THR A 218 -0.49 -11.22 2.82
N GLY A 219 -0.03 -10.90 1.62
CA GLY A 219 -0.89 -10.38 0.55
C GLY A 219 -2.01 -11.37 0.17
N VAL A 220 -1.67 -12.64 0.00
CA VAL A 220 -2.66 -13.71 -0.30
C VAL A 220 -3.68 -13.85 0.83
N SER A 221 -3.26 -13.82 2.09
CA SER A 221 -4.18 -13.93 3.23
C SER A 221 -5.18 -12.77 3.26
N VAL A 222 -4.71 -11.53 3.06
CA VAL A 222 -5.57 -10.33 2.97
C VAL A 222 -6.52 -10.42 1.76
N GLY A 223 -6.01 -10.84 0.61
CA GLY A 223 -6.81 -11.05 -0.59
C GLY A 223 -7.90 -12.11 -0.42
N LEU A 224 -7.58 -13.24 0.24
CA LEU A 224 -8.57 -14.28 0.58
C LEU A 224 -9.65 -13.73 1.51
N GLY A 225 -9.30 -12.86 2.45
CA GLY A 225 -10.26 -12.15 3.29
C GLY A 225 -11.23 -11.31 2.48
N ALA A 226 -10.72 -10.55 1.51
CA ALA A 226 -11.54 -9.74 0.60
C ALA A 226 -12.49 -10.62 -0.23
N LEU A 227 -11.99 -11.72 -0.77
CA LEU A 227 -12.81 -12.70 -1.50
C LEU A 227 -13.92 -13.28 -0.61
N LEU A 228 -13.60 -13.65 0.63
CA LEU A 228 -14.58 -14.16 1.59
C LEU A 228 -15.67 -13.12 1.86
N ALA A 229 -15.29 -11.86 2.10
CA ALA A 229 -16.25 -10.77 2.33
C ALA A 229 -17.17 -10.57 1.12
N THR A 230 -16.62 -10.62 -0.10
CA THR A 230 -17.41 -10.53 -1.35
C THR A 230 -18.40 -11.69 -1.45
N LYS A 231 -17.95 -12.93 -1.16
CA LYS A 231 -18.84 -14.11 -1.23
C LYS A 231 -19.93 -14.11 -0.16
N ILE A 232 -19.66 -13.59 1.01
CA ILE A 232 -20.68 -13.39 2.05
C ILE A 232 -21.71 -12.36 1.57
N ASP A 233 -21.27 -11.22 1.02
CA ASP A 233 -22.15 -10.14 0.56
C ASP A 233 -23.05 -10.57 -0.63
N GLU A 234 -22.54 -11.42 -1.53
CA GLU A 234 -23.31 -11.99 -2.64
C GLU A 234 -24.43 -12.98 -2.21
N ASN A 235 -24.34 -13.53 -1.00
CA ASN A 235 -25.26 -14.56 -0.50
C ASN A 235 -26.21 -14.07 0.60
N LEU A 236 -26.10 -12.81 1.01
CA LEU A 236 -27.01 -12.15 1.94
C LEU A 236 -28.07 -11.33 1.21
#